data_29e2a804c221428b8b614e8f3c331534
#
_entry.id   29e2a804c221428b8b614e8f3c331534
#
_cell.length_a   1.000
_cell.length_b   1.000
_cell.length_c   1.000
_cell.angle_alpha   90.00
_cell.angle_beta   90.00
_cell.angle_gamma   90.00
#
_symmetry.space_group_name_H-M   'P 1'
#
loop_
_entity.id
_entity.type
_entity.pdbx_description
1 polymer ?
#
loop_
_entity_poly.entity_id
_entity_poly.type
_entity_poly.pdbx_seq_one_letter_code
_entity_poly.pdbx_strand_id
1 'polypeptide(L)'
;MEMLLKIPFDTERTAEIAYHSLRVDPEPKRSGSKKELTLNGRILCAQFNCDEARTLRVSVGSFLDLLTLVIDTMDQFDVDPIK
;
A
#
# COMPACT_ATOMS: atom_id res chain seq x y z
N MET A 1 -12.07 13.83 4.70
CA MET A 1 -12.43 12.42 4.71
C MET A 1 -11.22 11.56 4.87
N GLU A 2 -11.33 10.56 5.70
CA GLU A 2 -10.21 9.69 6.02
C GLU A 2 -10.59 8.23 5.84
N MET A 3 -9.60 7.42 5.49
CA MET A 3 -9.78 5.98 5.43
C MET A 3 -8.49 5.32 5.85
N LEU A 4 -8.60 4.31 6.69
CA LEU A 4 -7.46 3.54 7.15
C LEU A 4 -7.62 2.10 6.70
N LEU A 5 -6.60 1.62 5.98
CA LEU A 5 -6.55 0.22 5.54
C LEU A 5 -5.48 -0.49 6.32
N LYS A 6 -5.79 -1.67 6.80
CA LYS A 6 -4.81 -2.52 7.47
C LYS A 6 -4.72 -3.83 6.70
N ILE A 7 -3.55 -4.12 6.18
CA ILE A 7 -3.33 -5.27 5.32
C ILE A 7 -2.36 -6.22 6.01
N PRO A 8 -2.85 -7.36 6.48
CA PRO A 8 -1.96 -8.35 7.12
C PRO A 8 -1.24 -9.17 6.07
N PHE A 9 0.02 -9.48 6.32
CA PHE A 9 0.82 -10.34 5.48
C PHE A 9 1.21 -11.58 6.26
N ASP A 10 1.68 -12.60 5.53
CA ASP A 10 2.05 -13.86 6.16
C ASP A 10 3.29 -13.73 7.03
N THR A 11 4.22 -12.90 6.62
CA THR A 11 5.46 -12.70 7.35
C THR A 11 5.81 -11.24 7.39
N GLU A 12 6.69 -10.88 8.34
CA GLU A 12 7.19 -9.51 8.42
C GLU A 12 7.98 -9.16 7.17
N ARG A 13 8.66 -10.13 6.61
CA ARG A 13 9.49 -9.91 5.44
C ARG A 13 8.66 -9.51 4.23
N THR A 14 7.56 -10.24 3.97
CA THR A 14 6.70 -9.88 2.85
C THR A 14 6.04 -8.53 3.06
N ALA A 15 5.69 -8.22 4.30
CA ALA A 15 5.12 -6.91 4.63
C ALA A 15 6.14 -5.80 4.35
N GLU A 16 7.39 -6.02 4.70
CA GLU A 16 8.46 -5.05 4.44
C GLU A 16 8.65 -4.82 2.96
N ILE A 17 8.68 -5.90 2.18
CA ILE A 17 8.87 -5.81 0.74
C ILE A 17 7.74 -5.00 0.12
N ALA A 18 6.50 -5.30 0.52
CA ALA A 18 5.35 -4.57 0.03
C ALA A 18 5.41 -3.10 0.42
N TYR A 19 5.78 -2.84 1.67
CA TYR A 19 5.88 -1.48 2.16
C TYR A 19 6.89 -0.66 1.35
N HIS A 20 8.07 -1.21 1.12
CA HIS A 20 9.11 -0.51 0.38
C HIS A 20 8.71 -0.30 -1.08
N SER A 21 8.05 -1.28 -1.66
CA SER A 21 7.60 -1.16 -3.06
C SER A 21 6.54 -0.09 -3.22
N LEU A 22 5.60 -0.04 -2.29
CA LEU A 22 4.48 0.90 -2.39
C LEU A 22 4.88 2.31 -2.00
N ARG A 23 5.84 2.42 -1.13
CA ARG A 23 6.25 3.70 -0.59
C ARG A 23 7.00 4.56 -1.63
N VAL A 24 7.67 3.93 -2.57
CA VAL A 24 8.42 4.65 -3.59
C VAL A 24 7.61 4.97 -4.83
N ASP A 25 6.32 4.67 -4.81
CA ASP A 25 5.45 4.95 -5.94
C ASP A 25 5.43 6.45 -6.21
N PRO A 26 5.80 6.88 -7.43
CA PRO A 26 5.85 8.30 -7.75
C PRO A 26 4.48 8.88 -8.05
N GLU A 27 3.57 8.74 -7.14
CA GLU A 27 2.23 9.27 -7.32
C GLU A 27 2.26 10.78 -7.42
N PRO A 28 1.63 11.37 -8.45
CA PRO A 28 1.55 12.82 -8.50
C PRO A 28 0.73 13.32 -7.33
N LYS A 29 1.23 14.36 -6.69
CA LYS A 29 0.51 14.96 -5.58
C LYS A 29 -0.70 15.68 -6.09
N ARG A 30 -1.85 15.29 -5.58
CA ARG A 30 -3.08 15.96 -5.90
C ARG A 30 -3.46 16.89 -4.77
N SER A 31 -4.02 18.02 -5.14
CA SER A 31 -4.49 18.96 -4.16
C SER A 31 -5.52 18.30 -3.25
N GLY A 32 -5.34 18.45 -1.94
CA GLY A 32 -6.31 17.92 -0.98
C GLY A 32 -6.24 16.42 -0.77
N SER A 33 -5.15 15.78 -1.20
CA SER A 33 -5.01 14.34 -1.05
C SER A 33 -3.70 14.01 -0.37
N LYS A 34 -3.77 13.17 0.67
CA LYS A 34 -2.59 12.70 1.39
C LYS A 34 -2.67 11.21 1.61
N LYS A 35 -1.53 10.56 1.48
CA LYS A 35 -1.42 9.13 1.73
C LYS A 35 -0.21 8.89 2.61
N GLU A 36 -0.39 8.09 3.65
CA GLU A 36 0.67 7.78 4.59
C GLU A 36 0.73 6.29 4.82
N LEU A 37 1.93 5.72 4.68
CA LEU A 37 2.13 4.29 4.89
C LEU A 37 2.94 4.08 6.14
N THR A 38 2.52 3.12 6.94
CA THR A 38 3.30 2.70 8.10
C THR A 38 3.32 1.19 8.14
N LEU A 39 4.34 0.65 8.78
CA LEU A 39 4.51 -0.79 8.89
C LEU A 39 4.58 -1.17 10.35
N ASN A 40 3.74 -2.11 10.75
CA ASN A 40 3.69 -2.58 12.13
C ASN A 40 3.76 -4.10 12.11
N GLY A 41 4.99 -4.63 12.22
CA GLY A 41 5.18 -6.07 12.15
C GLY A 41 4.77 -6.61 10.80
N ARG A 42 3.75 -7.45 10.79
CA ARG A 42 3.25 -8.05 9.56
C ARG A 42 2.08 -7.26 8.96
N ILE A 43 1.74 -6.13 9.54
CA ILE A 43 0.57 -5.38 9.12
C ILE A 43 1.01 -4.08 8.47
N LEU A 44 0.60 -3.91 7.23
CA LEU A 44 0.83 -2.68 6.49
C LEU A 44 -0.39 -1.79 6.67
N CYS A 45 -0.17 -0.57 7.12
CA CYS A 45 -1.24 0.38 7.34
C CYS A 45 -1.14 1.48 6.30
N ALA A 46 -2.25 1.76 5.65
CA ALA A 46 -2.33 2.84 4.68
C ALA A 46 -3.43 3.80 5.12
N GLN A 47 -3.05 5.01 5.40
CA GLN A 47 -4.02 6.03 5.81
C GLN A 47 -4.16 7.05 4.70
N PHE A 48 -5.41 7.31 4.33
CA PHE A 48 -5.75 8.26 3.29
C PHE A 48 -6.54 9.41 3.89
N ASN A 49 -6.24 10.61 3.45
CA ASN A 49 -6.98 11.80 3.87
C ASN A 49 -7.20 12.64 2.64
N CYS A 50 -8.46 12.82 2.26
CA CYS A 50 -8.83 13.57 1.08
C CYS A 50 -9.97 14.52 1.39
N ASP A 51 -10.04 15.61 0.63
CA ASP A 51 -11.09 16.60 0.83
C ASP A 51 -12.43 16.11 0.31
N GLU A 52 -12.42 15.26 -0.71
CA GLU A 52 -13.64 14.80 -1.35
C GLU A 52 -13.72 13.28 -1.39
N ALA A 53 -14.95 12.77 -1.28
CA ALA A 53 -15.18 11.33 -1.34
C ALA A 53 -14.72 10.73 -2.67
N ARG A 54 -14.93 11.48 -3.75
CA ARG A 54 -14.52 11.01 -5.08
C ARG A 54 -13.01 10.81 -5.14
N THR A 55 -12.26 11.78 -4.64
CA THR A 55 -10.80 11.70 -4.62
C THR A 55 -10.33 10.55 -3.75
N LEU A 56 -10.98 10.38 -2.60
CA LEU A 56 -10.63 9.29 -1.70
C LEU A 56 -10.83 7.94 -2.38
N ARG A 57 -11.97 7.78 -3.06
CA ARG A 57 -12.28 6.53 -3.74
C ARG A 57 -11.24 6.20 -4.81
N VAL A 58 -10.86 7.21 -5.60
CA VAL A 58 -9.87 7.01 -6.65
C VAL A 58 -8.51 6.66 -6.05
N SER A 59 -8.12 7.35 -5.00
CA SER A 59 -6.83 7.12 -4.35
C SER A 59 -6.75 5.71 -3.77
N VAL A 60 -7.81 5.28 -3.08
CA VAL A 60 -7.85 3.95 -2.49
C VAL A 60 -7.85 2.89 -3.58
N GLY A 61 -8.62 3.09 -4.65
CA GLY A 61 -8.66 2.16 -5.76
C GLY A 61 -7.30 1.98 -6.41
N SER A 62 -6.61 3.09 -6.67
CA SER A 62 -5.28 3.03 -7.26
C SER A 62 -4.30 2.30 -6.35
N PHE A 63 -4.38 2.55 -5.05
CA PHE A 63 -3.52 1.89 -4.10
C PHE A 63 -3.75 0.38 -4.08
N LEU A 64 -5.01 -0.03 -4.10
CA LEU A 64 -5.35 -1.45 -4.07
C LEU A 64 -4.90 -2.16 -5.35
N ASP A 65 -5.01 -1.48 -6.48
CA ASP A 65 -4.52 -2.04 -7.75
C ASP A 65 -3.02 -2.26 -7.68
N LEU A 66 -2.30 -1.28 -7.18
CA LEU A 66 -0.85 -1.38 -7.06
C LEU A 66 -0.46 -2.45 -6.06
N LEU A 67 -1.19 -2.53 -4.95
CA LEU A 67 -0.95 -3.56 -3.94
C LEU A 67 -1.13 -4.96 -4.53
N THR A 68 -2.20 -5.14 -5.31
CA THR A 68 -2.45 -6.42 -5.96
C THR A 68 -1.30 -6.79 -6.89
N LEU A 69 -0.81 -5.81 -7.64
CA LEU A 69 0.31 -6.04 -8.54
C LEU A 69 1.56 -6.46 -7.77
N VAL A 70 1.84 -5.80 -6.66
CA VAL A 70 3.00 -6.12 -5.84
C VAL A 70 2.89 -7.54 -5.28
N ILE A 71 1.72 -7.90 -4.78
CA ILE A 71 1.50 -9.23 -4.23
C ILE A 71 1.67 -10.30 -5.30
N ASP A 72 1.10 -10.07 -6.48
CA ASP A 72 1.22 -11.01 -7.59
C ASP A 72 2.68 -11.18 -8.00
N THR A 73 3.42 -10.09 -8.02
CA THR A 73 4.83 -10.14 -8.37
C THR A 73 5.62 -10.97 -7.37
N MET A 74 5.34 -10.78 -6.09
CA MET A 74 6.02 -11.56 -5.06
C MET A 74 5.71 -13.04 -5.20
N ASP A 75 4.47 -13.39 -5.50
CA ASP A 75 4.09 -14.78 -5.71
C ASP A 75 4.81 -15.40 -6.90
N GLN A 76 4.79 -14.68 -8.03
CA GLN A 76 5.34 -15.19 -9.27
C GLN A 76 6.83 -15.43 -9.19
N PHE A 77 7.54 -14.53 -8.55
CA PHE A 77 8.99 -14.59 -8.54
C PHE A 77 9.55 -15.21 -7.27
N ASP A 78 8.65 -15.63 -6.39
CA ASP A 78 9.09 -16.33 -5.17
C ASP A 78 10.19 -15.53 -4.48
N VAL A 79 9.88 -14.30 -4.15
CA VAL A 79 10.87 -13.39 -3.56
C VAL A 79 11.14 -13.68 -2.09
N ASP A 80 10.71 -14.82 -1.62
CA ASP A 80 11.05 -15.26 -0.27
C ASP A 80 12.56 -15.35 -0.17
N PRO A 81 13.17 -14.59 0.71
CA PRO A 81 14.61 -14.49 0.77
C PRO A 81 15.29 -15.73 1.33
N ILE A 82 14.53 -16.58 1.97
CA ILE A 82 15.10 -17.74 2.61
C ILE A 82 14.90 -18.94 1.72
N LYS A 83 15.82 -19.18 0.92
CA LYS A 83 15.79 -20.36 0.03
C LYS A 83 17.01 -21.18 0.24
#